data_62568493260286cf816455f119493ba6
#
_entry.id   62568493260286cf816455f119493ba6
#
_cell.length_a   1.000
_cell.length_b   1.000
_cell.length_c   1.000
_cell.angle_alpha   90.00
_cell.angle_beta   90.00
_cell.angle_gamma   90.00
#
_symmetry.space_group_name_H-M   'P 1'
#
loop_
_entity.id
_entity.type
_entity.pdbx_description
1 polymer ?
#
loop_
_entity_poly.entity_id
_entity_poly.type
_entity_poly.pdbx_seq_one_letter_code
_entity_poly.pdbx_strand_id
1 'polypeptide(L)'
;MFKKENFNGDFLNFADDFEIDENLGNQIILGPNGIGKSTIYKTILELHPEYDHIDYEELKNDFIKNKNKLIIGAQIAELEEKTNNKSKLLNNLHIKDNFKLLNITSQKSAKNVMPELNAVFIDNEKGIETFNSEKLEIINSLRSQDSKFLVIHYSKLIELENVENELDNIKNEFMKSIYNKLDKILDENDFVCPICGKTNGIPIKELINQKNQQLASLQNELLKEYQQQNYDLTPAEIVNNLTQITSCISVNSITKEDIISYYVCGGNTENATIIENTKSQFIELKNEINTLEQEKEQYYNTLKENEVAIKETFENKFNVSSDNIIFNDEAKNIEITLPRNVDKYSTGEINLMIFTFSIYQFIASNKEILIVDDPLSSYDISNQYRIMFDLVEATASGKKVIILSHNIDCVNIANSQHRGTFKYKYIEKINGILYLKDINLNENDSILNISNLLTYVPSTDNKDKYFKLLIEREEDLDAPENLVFHYDHSYTYNYDGVNLTNDYFVSLIDNLDDNSISNGSFEQNAIDKIFYMTGIRIWIEKQFYLNNPNDTSLCGKTFGKKLEYMFPRNAQKRWNGSENVTRKYLMSKKTMINQHNHYKSQILPFNYALNITLDELKKEILDIKSHFAD
;
A
#
# COMPACT_ATOMS: atom_id res chain seq x y z
N MET A 1 -3.70 -5.36 12.48
CA MET A 1 -4.87 -5.76 13.31
C MET A 1 -5.97 -4.72 13.18
N PHE A 2 -7.21 -5.10 12.82
CA PHE A 2 -8.37 -4.21 12.73
C PHE A 2 -9.34 -4.50 13.86
N LYS A 3 -9.73 -3.46 14.60
CA LYS A 3 -10.76 -3.52 15.66
C LYS A 3 -11.81 -2.42 15.43
N LYS A 4 -12.96 -2.56 16.09
CA LYS A 4 -14.04 -1.56 16.09
C LYS A 4 -13.52 -0.13 16.32
N GLU A 5 -12.63 0.06 17.27
CA GLU A 5 -12.05 1.36 17.64
C GLU A 5 -11.17 2.01 16.56
N ASN A 6 -10.71 1.23 15.57
CA ASN A 6 -9.93 1.73 14.45
C ASN A 6 -10.79 2.35 13.35
N PHE A 7 -12.11 2.20 13.43
CA PHE A 7 -13.03 2.70 12.42
C PHE A 7 -13.71 4.00 12.90
N ASN A 8 -13.48 5.08 12.17
CA ASN A 8 -14.00 6.42 12.51
C ASN A 8 -15.24 6.82 11.71
N GLY A 9 -15.90 5.89 11.02
CA GLY A 9 -17.06 6.18 10.19
C GLY A 9 -18.39 5.84 10.87
N ASP A 10 -19.40 6.70 10.71
CA ASP A 10 -20.72 6.53 11.35
C ASP A 10 -21.65 5.53 10.63
N PHE A 11 -21.23 4.97 9.48
CA PHE A 11 -22.10 4.14 8.63
C PHE A 11 -21.94 2.63 8.83
N LEU A 12 -20.88 2.17 9.51
CA LEU A 12 -20.70 0.78 9.92
C LEU A 12 -20.66 0.68 11.44
N ASN A 13 -21.50 -0.19 11.99
CA ASN A 13 -21.53 -0.43 13.42
C ASN A 13 -21.00 -1.85 13.70
N PHE A 14 -19.88 -1.93 14.38
CA PHE A 14 -19.19 -3.19 14.69
C PHE A 14 -19.51 -3.67 16.11
N ALA A 15 -19.59 -4.98 16.30
CA ALA A 15 -19.65 -5.60 17.61
C ALA A 15 -18.37 -5.29 18.41
N ASP A 16 -18.47 -5.33 19.74
CA ASP A 16 -17.32 -5.01 20.61
C ASP A 16 -16.18 -6.03 20.49
N ASP A 17 -16.49 -7.26 20.08
CA ASP A 17 -15.56 -8.35 19.82
C ASP A 17 -15.15 -8.48 18.33
N PHE A 18 -15.52 -7.52 17.48
CA PHE A 18 -15.14 -7.54 16.07
C PHE A 18 -13.64 -7.27 15.94
N GLU A 19 -12.89 -8.29 15.56
CA GLU A 19 -11.43 -8.19 15.44
C GLU A 19 -10.90 -9.05 14.29
N ILE A 20 -10.12 -8.43 13.39
CA ILE A 20 -9.29 -9.14 12.40
C ILE A 20 -7.87 -9.12 12.93
N ASP A 21 -7.40 -10.25 13.44
CA ASP A 21 -6.08 -10.39 14.05
C ASP A 21 -5.11 -11.07 13.07
N GLU A 22 -4.11 -10.34 12.64
CA GLU A 22 -3.02 -10.82 11.79
C GLU A 22 -2.19 -11.95 12.43
N ASN A 23 -2.17 -12.05 13.77
CA ASN A 23 -1.44 -13.10 14.45
C ASN A 23 -2.10 -14.47 14.29
N LEU A 24 -3.35 -14.51 13.87
CA LEU A 24 -4.05 -15.76 13.57
C LEU A 24 -3.52 -16.47 12.31
N GLY A 25 -2.58 -15.86 11.58
CA GLY A 25 -2.00 -16.39 10.34
C GLY A 25 -2.86 -16.05 9.12
N ASN A 26 -2.86 -16.94 8.12
CA ASN A 26 -3.61 -16.73 6.88
C ASN A 26 -5.12 -16.82 7.12
N GLN A 27 -5.88 -15.92 6.52
CA GLN A 27 -7.33 -15.82 6.73
C GLN A 27 -8.08 -15.60 5.43
N ILE A 28 -9.25 -16.23 5.30
CA ILE A 28 -10.26 -15.89 4.30
C ILE A 28 -11.50 -15.39 5.03
N ILE A 29 -11.86 -14.15 4.79
CA ILE A 29 -12.98 -13.47 5.42
C ILE A 29 -14.07 -13.26 4.37
N LEU A 30 -15.13 -14.04 4.47
CA LEU A 30 -16.29 -13.94 3.61
C LEU A 30 -17.29 -12.90 4.12
N GLY A 31 -18.08 -12.35 3.24
CA GLY A 31 -19.23 -11.52 3.58
C GLY A 31 -20.02 -11.10 2.36
N PRO A 32 -21.31 -10.80 2.48
CA PRO A 32 -22.15 -10.35 1.38
C PRO A 32 -21.61 -9.10 0.68
N ASN A 33 -22.06 -8.87 -0.56
CA ASN A 33 -21.78 -7.61 -1.23
C ASN A 33 -22.42 -6.44 -0.47
N GLY A 34 -21.70 -5.31 -0.37
CA GLY A 34 -22.21 -4.13 0.33
C GLY A 34 -22.07 -4.17 1.86
N ILE A 35 -21.54 -5.26 2.45
CA ILE A 35 -21.35 -5.38 3.91
C ILE A 35 -20.23 -4.45 4.46
N GLY A 36 -19.43 -3.83 3.60
CA GLY A 36 -18.33 -2.94 4.01
C GLY A 36 -16.94 -3.54 3.93
N LYS A 37 -16.75 -4.70 3.26
CA LYS A 37 -15.41 -5.33 3.11
C LYS A 37 -14.36 -4.39 2.54
N SER A 38 -14.65 -3.71 1.45
CA SER A 38 -13.70 -2.78 0.83
C SER A 38 -13.41 -1.56 1.71
N THR A 39 -14.34 -1.17 2.59
CA THR A 39 -14.08 -0.14 3.60
C THR A 39 -13.12 -0.66 4.67
N ILE A 40 -13.36 -1.87 5.19
CA ILE A 40 -12.47 -2.55 6.13
C ILE A 40 -11.07 -2.68 5.51
N TYR A 41 -10.99 -3.15 4.27
CA TYR A 41 -9.74 -3.27 3.51
C TYR A 41 -8.96 -1.95 3.47
N LYS A 42 -9.60 -0.86 3.04
CA LYS A 42 -8.97 0.47 2.99
C LYS A 42 -8.51 0.95 4.36
N THR A 43 -9.35 0.79 5.39
CA THR A 43 -8.98 1.18 6.75
C THR A 43 -7.77 0.38 7.26
N ILE A 44 -7.68 -0.91 6.96
CA ILE A 44 -6.50 -1.71 7.33
C ILE A 44 -5.24 -1.18 6.65
N LEU A 45 -5.30 -0.84 5.36
CA LEU A 45 -4.15 -0.29 4.64
C LEU A 45 -3.74 1.11 5.12
N GLU A 46 -4.70 1.93 5.53
CA GLU A 46 -4.42 3.24 6.14
C GLU A 46 -3.73 3.11 7.50
N LEU A 47 -4.12 2.11 8.30
CA LEU A 47 -3.51 1.83 9.61
C LEU A 47 -2.15 1.14 9.49
N HIS A 48 -1.96 0.35 8.45
CA HIS A 48 -0.82 -0.52 8.23
C HIS A 48 -0.23 -0.32 6.83
N PRO A 49 0.42 0.82 6.55
CA PRO A 49 1.05 1.08 5.25
C PRO A 49 2.19 0.12 4.93
N GLU A 50 2.69 -0.60 5.95
CA GLU A 50 3.68 -1.67 5.80
C GLU A 50 3.12 -2.96 5.18
N TYR A 51 1.79 -3.13 5.09
CA TYR A 51 1.19 -4.28 4.41
C TYR A 51 1.25 -4.11 2.90
N ASP A 52 1.30 -5.22 2.20
CA ASP A 52 1.14 -5.23 0.75
C ASP A 52 -0.32 -5.44 0.35
N HIS A 53 -0.66 -4.99 -0.82
CA HIS A 53 -2.01 -5.13 -1.34
C HIS A 53 -1.99 -5.34 -2.85
N ILE A 54 -3.04 -5.94 -3.37
CA ILE A 54 -3.24 -6.10 -4.80
C ILE A 54 -4.45 -5.26 -5.20
N ASP A 55 -4.19 -4.11 -5.84
CA ASP A 55 -5.20 -3.31 -6.50
C ASP A 55 -5.16 -3.60 -8.01
N TYR A 56 -6.23 -4.23 -8.50
CA TYR A 56 -6.31 -4.60 -9.93
C TYR A 56 -6.34 -3.41 -10.88
N GLU A 57 -6.84 -2.26 -10.46
CA GLU A 57 -6.85 -1.06 -11.30
C GLU A 57 -5.45 -0.44 -11.39
N GLU A 58 -4.75 -0.38 -10.28
CA GLU A 58 -3.36 0.08 -10.23
C GLU A 58 -2.44 -0.85 -11.04
N LEU A 59 -2.57 -2.16 -10.87
CA LEU A 59 -1.78 -3.16 -11.58
C LEU A 59 -2.00 -3.18 -13.10
N LYS A 60 -3.21 -2.85 -13.57
CA LYS A 60 -3.46 -2.70 -15.02
C LYS A 60 -2.63 -1.59 -15.64
N ASN A 61 -2.32 -0.55 -14.87
CA ASN A 61 -1.49 0.54 -15.31
C ASN A 61 -0.01 0.13 -15.44
N ASP A 62 0.42 -0.91 -14.73
CA ASP A 62 1.78 -1.46 -14.82
C ASP A 62 2.05 -2.19 -16.15
N PHE A 63 1.00 -2.59 -16.87
CA PHE A 63 1.13 -3.34 -18.10
C PHE A 63 0.83 -2.48 -19.33
N ILE A 64 1.87 -2.04 -20.01
CA ILE A 64 1.76 -1.37 -21.30
C ILE A 64 1.64 -2.45 -22.39
N LYS A 65 0.49 -2.47 -23.09
CA LYS A 65 0.20 -3.44 -24.15
C LYS A 65 0.73 -2.95 -25.48
N ASN A 66 1.58 -3.74 -26.12
CA ASN A 66 2.10 -3.43 -27.45
C ASN A 66 2.11 -4.67 -28.34
N LYS A 67 1.19 -4.79 -29.30
CA LYS A 67 1.04 -5.93 -30.23
C LYS A 67 1.09 -7.29 -29.52
N ASN A 68 2.26 -7.95 -29.52
CA ASN A 68 2.50 -9.22 -28.86
C ASN A 68 3.42 -9.08 -27.64
N LYS A 69 3.63 -7.89 -27.12
CA LYS A 69 4.45 -7.63 -25.95
C LYS A 69 3.63 -7.09 -24.78
N LEU A 70 3.92 -7.58 -23.59
CA LEU A 70 3.58 -6.94 -22.33
C LEU A 70 4.85 -6.27 -21.81
N ILE A 71 4.75 -5.02 -21.42
CA ILE A 71 5.85 -4.28 -20.80
C ILE A 71 5.42 -3.99 -19.37
N ILE A 72 6.15 -4.55 -18.42
CA ILE A 72 5.96 -4.30 -17.00
C ILE A 72 6.92 -3.22 -16.59
N GLY A 73 6.44 -2.18 -15.95
CA GLY A 73 7.22 -1.02 -15.57
C GLY A 73 6.48 0.29 -15.84
N ALA A 74 5.14 0.26 -15.95
CA ALA A 74 4.36 1.49 -16.03
C ALA A 74 4.51 2.30 -14.73
N GLN A 75 4.64 1.64 -13.58
CA GLN A 75 4.97 2.28 -12.32
C GLN A 75 6.36 2.93 -12.38
N ILE A 76 7.34 2.28 -13.02
CA ILE A 76 8.65 2.89 -13.29
C ILE A 76 8.51 4.11 -14.22
N ALA A 77 7.70 4.00 -15.28
CA ALA A 77 7.46 5.11 -16.19
C ALA A 77 6.73 6.28 -15.50
N GLU A 78 5.80 5.99 -14.60
CA GLU A 78 5.14 6.98 -13.76
C GLU A 78 6.11 7.66 -12.79
N LEU A 79 6.98 6.88 -12.13
CA LEU A 79 8.05 7.41 -11.28
C LEU A 79 9.02 8.27 -12.09
N GLU A 80 9.37 7.86 -13.31
CA GLU A 80 10.19 8.66 -14.23
C GLU A 80 9.50 9.95 -14.64
N GLU A 81 8.21 9.92 -14.93
CA GLU A 81 7.43 11.12 -15.24
C GLU A 81 7.38 12.07 -14.04
N LYS A 82 7.12 11.56 -12.83
CA LYS A 82 7.17 12.34 -11.58
C LYS A 82 8.55 12.95 -11.36
N THR A 83 9.61 12.16 -11.54
CA THR A 83 11.01 12.63 -11.44
C THR A 83 11.29 13.73 -12.46
N ASN A 84 10.89 13.54 -13.72
CA ASN A 84 11.06 14.53 -14.78
C ASN A 84 10.27 15.82 -14.50
N ASN A 85 9.05 15.71 -13.95
CA ASN A 85 8.25 16.88 -13.58
C ASN A 85 8.88 17.64 -12.41
N LYS A 86 9.38 16.95 -11.39
CA LYS A 86 10.14 17.58 -10.29
C LYS A 86 11.44 18.19 -10.77
N SER A 87 12.17 17.53 -11.67
CA SER A 87 13.38 18.08 -12.30
C SER A 87 13.10 19.34 -13.13
N LYS A 88 11.96 19.39 -13.83
CA LYS A 88 11.52 20.61 -14.51
C LYS A 88 11.21 21.73 -13.52
N LEU A 89 10.54 21.43 -12.40
CA LEU A 89 10.29 22.40 -11.35
C LEU A 89 11.59 22.89 -10.73
N LEU A 90 12.55 22.00 -10.47
CA LEU A 90 13.87 22.37 -9.99
C LEU A 90 14.59 23.30 -10.95
N ASN A 91 14.59 23.00 -12.25
CA ASN A 91 15.17 23.86 -13.29
C ASN A 91 14.45 25.19 -13.44
N ASN A 92 13.15 25.24 -13.14
CA ASN A 92 12.31 26.45 -13.22
C ASN A 92 12.37 27.33 -11.96
N LEU A 93 13.12 26.94 -10.91
CA LEU A 93 13.29 27.80 -9.74
C LEU A 93 13.94 29.16 -10.04
N HIS A 94 14.27 29.41 -11.33
CA HIS A 94 14.83 30.69 -11.80
C HIS A 94 16.02 31.16 -10.96
N ILE A 95 16.84 30.21 -10.47
CA ILE A 95 18.02 30.51 -9.67
C ILE A 95 18.85 31.59 -10.38
N LYS A 96 19.06 31.42 -11.68
CA LYS A 96 19.78 32.40 -12.51
C LYS A 96 19.09 33.76 -12.57
N ASP A 97 17.78 33.79 -12.59
CA ASP A 97 16.99 35.03 -12.70
C ASP A 97 16.85 35.72 -11.35
N ASN A 98 16.70 34.97 -10.27
CA ASN A 98 16.71 35.51 -8.91
C ASN A 98 18.06 36.17 -8.58
N PHE A 99 19.18 35.56 -8.96
CA PHE A 99 20.51 36.17 -8.80
C PHE A 99 20.72 37.39 -9.71
N LYS A 100 20.12 37.43 -10.89
CA LYS A 100 20.14 38.64 -11.75
C LYS A 100 19.36 39.81 -11.13
N LEU A 101 18.24 39.54 -10.44
CA LEU A 101 17.44 40.55 -9.74
C LEU A 101 18.21 41.21 -8.59
N LEU A 102 19.22 40.53 -8.01
CA LEU A 102 20.06 41.05 -6.94
C LEU A 102 21.06 42.13 -7.37
N ASN A 103 21.01 42.63 -8.60
CA ASN A 103 21.78 43.78 -9.12
C ASN A 103 23.31 43.66 -8.96
N ILE A 104 23.84 42.45 -8.99
CA ILE A 104 25.30 42.18 -8.94
C ILE A 104 26.03 42.83 -10.11
N THR A 105 25.32 43.17 -11.18
CA THR A 105 25.87 43.68 -12.44
C THR A 105 26.34 45.12 -12.40
N SER A 106 26.01 45.92 -11.40
CA SER A 106 26.24 47.38 -11.38
C SER A 106 27.59 47.81 -10.79
N GLN A 107 28.39 46.92 -10.23
CA GLN A 107 29.66 47.31 -9.62
C GLN A 107 30.89 46.97 -10.49
N LYS A 108 31.63 47.97 -10.93
CA LYS A 108 32.88 47.82 -11.71
C LYS A 108 33.92 46.88 -11.04
N SER A 109 33.87 46.70 -9.70
CA SER A 109 34.70 45.78 -8.94
C SER A 109 34.25 44.30 -9.04
N ALA A 110 33.01 44.03 -9.49
CA ALA A 110 32.50 42.68 -9.67
C ALA A 110 33.12 41.93 -10.86
N LYS A 111 33.79 42.63 -11.79
CA LYS A 111 34.36 42.00 -13.01
C LYS A 111 35.32 40.85 -12.70
N ASN A 112 36.06 40.91 -11.61
CA ASN A 112 37.02 39.85 -11.22
C ASN A 112 36.35 38.73 -10.41
N VAL A 113 35.21 38.99 -9.80
CA VAL A 113 34.46 38.04 -8.93
C VAL A 113 33.34 37.36 -9.71
N MET A 114 32.85 37.99 -10.77
CA MET A 114 31.76 37.45 -11.61
C MET A 114 32.03 36.03 -12.17
N PRO A 115 33.23 35.68 -12.64
CA PRO A 115 33.48 34.30 -13.07
C PRO A 115 33.34 33.27 -11.96
N GLU A 116 33.76 33.59 -10.74
CA GLU A 116 33.63 32.70 -9.57
C GLU A 116 32.19 32.65 -9.07
N LEU A 117 31.51 33.80 -9.05
CA LEU A 117 30.06 33.85 -8.74
C LEU A 117 29.25 33.00 -9.72
N ASN A 118 29.53 33.12 -11.02
CA ASN A 118 28.87 32.32 -12.04
C ASN A 118 29.16 30.82 -11.86
N ALA A 119 30.41 30.44 -11.59
CA ALA A 119 30.80 29.04 -11.41
C ALA A 119 30.17 28.40 -10.17
N VAL A 120 29.98 29.18 -9.08
CA VAL A 120 29.50 28.64 -7.79
C VAL A 120 27.98 28.70 -7.70
N PHE A 121 27.35 29.81 -8.09
CA PHE A 121 25.91 30.02 -7.87
C PHE A 121 25.03 29.87 -9.13
N ILE A 122 25.59 30.14 -10.30
CA ILE A 122 24.80 30.16 -11.53
C ILE A 122 24.95 28.86 -12.31
N ASP A 123 26.14 28.29 -12.32
CA ASP A 123 26.47 27.07 -13.06
C ASP A 123 26.63 25.84 -12.17
N ASN A 124 26.66 26.03 -10.84
CA ASN A 124 26.85 24.95 -9.86
C ASN A 124 25.85 25.09 -8.71
N GLU A 125 25.07 24.06 -8.49
CA GLU A 125 24.04 23.95 -7.44
C GLU A 125 24.63 24.03 -6.02
N LYS A 126 25.91 23.67 -5.87
CA LYS A 126 26.62 23.65 -4.60
C LYS A 126 26.60 24.99 -3.86
N GLY A 127 26.64 26.10 -4.58
CA GLY A 127 26.61 27.45 -3.98
C GLY A 127 25.29 27.74 -3.25
N ILE A 128 24.17 27.21 -3.74
CA ILE A 128 22.85 27.35 -3.08
C ILE A 128 22.78 26.43 -1.87
N GLU A 129 23.24 25.19 -1.97
CA GLU A 129 23.22 24.22 -0.88
C GLU A 129 24.03 24.69 0.33
N THR A 130 25.15 25.36 0.08
CA THR A 130 26.08 25.85 1.12
C THR A 130 25.74 27.23 1.66
N PHE A 131 24.77 27.94 1.07
CA PHE A 131 24.38 29.28 1.52
C PHE A 131 23.96 29.28 3.01
N ASN A 132 24.50 30.25 3.76
CA ASN A 132 24.23 30.45 5.19
C ASN A 132 24.09 31.93 5.49
N SER A 133 22.84 32.36 5.81
CA SER A 133 22.53 33.76 6.08
C SER A 133 23.15 34.28 7.38
N GLU A 134 23.35 33.43 8.40
CA GLU A 134 23.93 33.84 9.67
C GLU A 134 25.38 34.30 9.50
N LYS A 135 26.15 33.64 8.64
CA LYS A 135 27.53 34.04 8.34
C LYS A 135 27.61 35.37 7.58
N LEU A 136 26.57 35.76 6.87
CA LEU A 136 26.52 37.06 6.18
C LEU A 136 26.54 38.23 7.16
N GLU A 137 25.92 38.11 8.34
CA GLU A 137 25.95 39.15 9.37
C GLU A 137 27.38 39.34 9.89
N ILE A 138 28.12 38.24 10.04
CA ILE A 138 29.52 38.28 10.49
C ILE A 138 30.41 38.99 9.43
N ILE A 139 30.26 38.63 8.16
CA ILE A 139 31.00 39.28 7.06
C ILE A 139 30.59 40.74 6.93
N ASN A 140 29.32 41.07 7.14
CA ASN A 140 28.82 42.43 7.09
C ASN A 140 29.36 43.30 8.24
N SER A 141 29.77 42.70 9.36
CA SER A 141 30.39 43.41 10.47
C SER A 141 31.79 43.94 10.14
N LEU A 142 32.44 43.42 9.10
CA LEU A 142 33.68 43.91 8.56
C LEU A 142 33.46 45.21 7.79
N ARG A 143 34.51 46.05 7.72
CA ARG A 143 34.42 47.24 6.85
C ARG A 143 34.21 46.84 5.39
N SER A 144 33.45 47.64 4.65
CA SER A 144 33.14 47.38 3.22
C SER A 144 34.38 47.11 2.35
N GLN A 145 35.52 47.71 2.67
CA GLN A 145 36.79 47.50 1.97
C GLN A 145 37.41 46.13 2.32
N ASP A 146 37.30 45.71 3.58
CA ASP A 146 37.84 44.46 4.06
C ASP A 146 37.09 43.25 3.53
N SER A 147 35.77 43.33 3.43
CA SER A 147 34.97 42.29 2.83
C SER A 147 35.28 42.09 1.35
N LYS A 148 35.54 43.16 0.60
CA LYS A 148 36.03 43.08 -0.80
C LYS A 148 37.39 42.44 -0.90
N PHE A 149 38.32 42.82 -0.02
CA PHE A 149 39.67 42.24 0.05
C PHE A 149 39.59 40.73 0.33
N LEU A 150 38.75 40.34 1.26
CA LEU A 150 38.46 38.96 1.63
C LEU A 150 38.09 38.10 0.41
N VAL A 151 37.15 38.54 -0.42
CA VAL A 151 36.74 37.78 -1.61
C VAL A 151 37.88 37.62 -2.61
N ILE A 152 38.57 38.70 -2.91
CA ILE A 152 39.64 38.71 -3.91
C ILE A 152 40.83 37.84 -3.48
N HIS A 153 41.16 37.86 -2.18
CA HIS A 153 42.37 37.25 -1.65
C HIS A 153 42.08 36.00 -0.78
N TYR A 154 40.85 35.48 -0.78
CA TYR A 154 40.44 34.36 0.10
C TYR A 154 41.44 33.18 0.03
N SER A 155 41.81 32.75 -1.17
CA SER A 155 42.73 31.60 -1.33
C SER A 155 44.10 31.84 -0.69
N LYS A 156 44.65 33.08 -0.79
CA LYS A 156 45.90 33.45 -0.17
C LYS A 156 45.80 33.58 1.36
N LEU A 157 44.64 34.05 1.85
CA LEU A 157 44.37 34.13 3.30
C LEU A 157 44.25 32.74 3.92
N ILE A 158 43.60 31.80 3.25
CA ILE A 158 43.57 30.40 3.71
C ILE A 158 44.95 29.74 3.64
N GLU A 159 45.72 30.01 2.60
CA GLU A 159 47.11 29.51 2.53
C GLU A 159 47.97 30.06 3.67
N LEU A 160 47.82 31.34 4.00
CA LEU A 160 48.49 31.97 5.14
C LEU A 160 48.15 31.25 6.46
N GLU A 161 46.85 31.04 6.71
CA GLU A 161 46.38 30.35 7.91
C GLU A 161 46.89 28.91 7.99
N ASN A 162 46.85 28.18 6.87
CA ASN A 162 47.36 26.80 6.83
C ASN A 162 48.83 26.73 7.16
N VAL A 163 49.66 27.66 6.62
CA VAL A 163 51.07 27.72 6.92
C VAL A 163 51.33 28.08 8.38
N GLU A 164 50.53 28.99 8.98
CA GLU A 164 50.60 29.31 10.41
C GLU A 164 50.25 28.09 11.28
N ASN A 165 49.15 27.38 10.98
CA ASN A 165 48.76 26.17 11.70
C ASN A 165 49.78 25.05 11.58
N GLU A 166 50.32 24.81 10.38
CA GLU A 166 51.42 23.84 10.19
C GLU A 166 52.66 24.19 11.02
N LEU A 167 53.01 25.45 11.03
CA LEU A 167 54.17 25.95 11.82
C LEU A 167 53.96 25.75 13.32
N ASP A 168 52.75 26.03 13.83
CA ASP A 168 52.43 25.85 15.23
C ASP A 168 52.36 24.37 15.62
N ASN A 169 51.84 23.51 14.74
CA ASN A 169 51.88 22.06 14.95
C ASN A 169 53.31 21.54 15.02
N ILE A 170 54.18 21.97 14.10
CA ILE A 170 55.61 21.59 14.11
C ILE A 170 56.29 22.05 15.41
N LYS A 171 56.03 23.28 15.86
CA LYS A 171 56.57 23.81 17.13
C LYS A 171 56.05 23.01 18.33
N ASN A 172 54.76 22.69 18.37
CA ASN A 172 54.12 21.92 19.44
C ASN A 172 54.63 20.48 19.50
N GLU A 173 54.77 19.80 18.36
CA GLU A 173 55.34 18.46 18.29
C GLU A 173 56.81 18.45 18.69
N PHE A 174 57.56 19.48 18.29
CA PHE A 174 58.93 19.66 18.70
C PHE A 174 59.03 19.85 20.21
N MET A 175 58.19 20.70 20.80
CA MET A 175 58.17 20.90 22.27
C MET A 175 57.81 19.62 23.02
N LYS A 176 56.78 18.89 22.57
CA LYS A 176 56.44 17.57 23.12
C LYS A 176 57.60 16.58 23.04
N SER A 177 58.32 16.57 21.92
CA SER A 177 59.50 15.72 21.73
C SER A 177 60.62 16.09 22.68
N ILE A 178 60.82 17.40 22.96
CA ILE A 178 61.76 17.86 23.94
C ILE A 178 61.36 17.42 25.35
N TYR A 179 60.11 17.63 25.76
CA TYR A 179 59.66 17.23 27.10
C TYR A 179 59.78 15.71 27.30
N ASN A 180 59.32 14.90 26.33
CA ASN A 180 59.42 13.44 26.39
C ASN A 180 60.90 12.94 26.45
N LYS A 181 61.81 13.65 25.84
CA LYS A 181 63.24 13.32 25.91
C LYS A 181 63.91 13.83 27.20
N LEU A 182 63.43 14.95 27.74
CA LEU A 182 63.88 15.45 29.07
C LEU A 182 63.50 14.48 30.20
N ASP A 183 62.26 13.95 30.15
CA ASP A 183 61.83 12.91 31.11
C ASP A 183 62.71 11.66 31.02
N LYS A 184 63.09 11.21 29.81
CA LYS A 184 63.99 10.08 29.61
C LYS A 184 65.41 10.38 30.01
N ILE A 185 65.92 11.65 29.91
CA ILE A 185 67.25 12.06 30.32
C ILE A 185 67.37 12.10 31.84
N LEU A 186 66.28 12.30 32.56
CA LEU A 186 66.26 12.22 34.02
C LEU A 186 66.38 10.78 34.53
N ASP A 187 65.98 9.79 33.68
CA ASP A 187 66.03 8.37 34.02
C ASP A 187 67.16 7.58 33.37
N GLU A 188 67.78 8.05 32.26
CA GLU A 188 68.81 7.33 31.50
C GLU A 188 69.94 8.28 31.06
N ASN A 189 71.20 7.87 31.25
CA ASN A 189 72.44 8.66 30.97
C ASN A 189 72.79 8.89 29.49
N ASP A 190 71.85 8.70 28.53
CA ASP A 190 72.11 8.89 27.10
C ASP A 190 71.44 10.16 26.53
N PHE A 191 72.28 11.21 26.40
CA PHE A 191 71.88 12.49 25.82
C PHE A 191 71.83 12.45 24.29
N VAL A 192 70.64 12.35 23.68
CA VAL A 192 70.43 12.57 22.24
C VAL A 192 69.91 13.99 22.01
N CYS A 193 70.61 14.78 21.21
CA CYS A 193 70.28 16.18 20.92
C CYS A 193 68.83 16.28 20.35
N PRO A 194 67.96 16.97 21.08
CA PRO A 194 66.54 17.06 20.63
C PRO A 194 66.38 17.91 19.37
N ILE A 195 67.41 18.66 18.96
CA ILE A 195 67.34 19.56 17.79
C ILE A 195 67.63 18.82 16.47
N CYS A 196 68.22 17.63 16.53
CA CYS A 196 68.59 16.84 15.37
C CYS A 196 67.59 15.72 15.07
N GLY A 197 66.39 15.72 15.66
CA GLY A 197 65.29 14.81 15.30
C GLY A 197 64.97 14.93 13.81
N LYS A 198 65.19 13.85 13.04
CA LYS A 198 64.88 13.82 11.62
C LYS A 198 63.35 13.63 11.42
N THR A 199 62.76 14.61 10.77
CA THR A 199 61.48 14.40 10.08
C THR A 199 61.78 14.44 8.58
N ASN A 200 61.55 13.34 7.87
CA ASN A 200 61.80 13.19 6.41
C ASN A 200 63.21 13.62 5.93
N GLY A 201 64.21 13.48 6.77
CA GLY A 201 65.62 13.82 6.43
C GLY A 201 65.99 15.30 6.53
N ILE A 202 65.01 16.19 6.78
CA ILE A 202 65.22 17.62 6.95
C ILE A 202 65.29 17.95 8.47
N PRO A 203 66.31 18.66 8.96
CA PRO A 203 66.33 19.11 10.35
C PRO A 203 65.10 19.99 10.67
N ILE A 204 64.47 19.80 11.82
CA ILE A 204 63.29 20.58 12.26
C ILE A 204 63.53 22.08 12.18
N LYS A 205 64.73 22.54 12.53
CA LYS A 205 65.13 23.94 12.45
C LYS A 205 65.05 24.48 11.00
N GLU A 206 65.49 23.67 10.05
CA GLU A 206 65.43 24.05 8.61
C GLU A 206 63.99 24.06 8.09
N LEU A 207 63.15 23.10 8.49
CA LEU A 207 61.72 23.06 8.19
C LEU A 207 61.00 24.29 8.78
N ILE A 208 61.26 24.64 10.04
CA ILE A 208 60.73 25.86 10.67
C ILE A 208 61.17 27.11 9.92
N ASN A 209 62.43 27.18 9.50
CA ASN A 209 62.96 28.33 8.75
C ASN A 209 62.26 28.44 7.35
N GLN A 210 62.04 27.32 6.63
CA GLN A 210 61.36 27.31 5.35
C GLN A 210 59.91 27.78 5.51
N LYS A 211 59.20 27.29 6.53
CA LYS A 211 57.82 27.70 6.80
C LYS A 211 57.72 29.17 7.24
N ASN A 212 58.66 29.66 8.04
CA ASN A 212 58.74 31.09 8.40
C ASN A 212 59.00 31.99 7.18
N GLN A 213 59.84 31.54 6.22
CA GLN A 213 60.08 32.28 4.97
C GLN A 213 58.85 32.30 4.08
N GLN A 214 58.11 31.16 3.97
CA GLN A 214 56.88 31.08 3.24
C GLN A 214 55.80 31.99 3.85
N LEU A 215 55.66 31.96 5.16
CA LEU A 215 54.74 32.82 5.91
C LEU A 215 55.05 34.31 5.68
N ALA A 216 56.31 34.71 5.83
CA ALA A 216 56.75 36.09 5.60
C ALA A 216 56.51 36.55 4.15
N SER A 217 56.69 35.66 3.18
CA SER A 217 56.44 35.97 1.76
C SER A 217 54.96 36.25 1.51
N LEU A 218 54.06 35.37 2.00
CA LEU A 218 52.60 35.52 1.88
C LEU A 218 52.09 36.77 2.60
N GLN A 219 52.57 37.00 3.82
CA GLN A 219 52.23 38.20 4.59
C GLN A 219 52.64 39.48 3.86
N ASN A 220 53.88 39.53 3.34
CA ASN A 220 54.37 40.71 2.59
C ASN A 220 53.60 40.96 1.29
N GLU A 221 53.19 39.91 0.59
CA GLU A 221 52.38 40.02 -0.61
C GLU A 221 50.97 40.57 -0.26
N LEU A 222 50.30 39.99 0.70
CA LEU A 222 48.98 40.44 1.15
C LEU A 222 49.01 41.87 1.71
N LEU A 223 50.07 42.23 2.47
CA LEU A 223 50.28 43.59 2.98
C LEU A 223 50.40 44.61 1.84
N LYS A 224 51.16 44.32 0.81
CA LYS A 224 51.30 45.21 -0.35
C LYS A 224 49.98 45.37 -1.10
N GLU A 225 49.25 44.29 -1.34
CA GLU A 225 47.98 44.32 -2.04
C GLU A 225 46.89 45.05 -1.21
N TYR A 226 46.85 44.84 0.10
CA TYR A 226 45.95 45.55 1.01
C TYR A 226 46.26 47.03 1.10
N GLN A 227 47.55 47.40 1.18
CA GLN A 227 48.01 48.79 1.23
C GLN A 227 47.67 49.55 -0.05
N GLN A 228 47.70 48.89 -1.21
CA GLN A 228 47.29 49.51 -2.48
C GLN A 228 45.80 49.89 -2.52
N GLN A 229 44.99 49.21 -1.74
CA GLN A 229 43.53 49.46 -1.62
C GLN A 229 43.18 50.42 -0.46
N ASN A 230 44.09 50.61 0.50
CA ASN A 230 43.87 51.35 1.76
C ASN A 230 45.05 52.26 2.05
N TYR A 231 45.38 53.21 1.14
CA TYR A 231 46.58 54.08 1.26
C TYR A 231 46.48 55.15 2.34
N ASP A 232 45.33 55.33 2.95
CA ASP A 232 45.08 56.25 4.08
C ASP A 232 45.32 55.60 5.45
N LEU A 233 45.62 54.31 5.51
CA LEU A 233 45.90 53.60 6.76
C LEU A 233 47.38 53.52 7.05
N THR A 234 47.71 53.56 8.33
CA THR A 234 49.09 53.32 8.82
C THR A 234 49.45 51.82 8.68
N PRO A 235 50.75 51.47 8.58
CA PRO A 235 51.15 50.06 8.53
C PRO A 235 50.67 49.21 9.71
N ALA A 236 50.57 49.80 10.90
CA ALA A 236 50.07 49.11 12.08
C ALA A 236 48.55 48.81 11.98
N GLU A 237 47.77 49.73 11.44
CA GLU A 237 46.33 49.52 11.18
C GLU A 237 46.12 48.48 10.09
N ILE A 238 46.97 48.45 9.06
CA ILE A 238 46.90 47.45 8.00
C ILE A 238 47.16 46.05 8.58
N VAL A 239 48.18 45.86 9.38
CA VAL A 239 48.48 44.58 10.03
C VAL A 239 47.35 44.14 10.94
N ASN A 240 46.81 45.08 11.74
CA ASN A 240 45.68 44.78 12.64
C ASN A 240 44.41 44.36 11.85
N ASN A 241 44.11 45.05 10.76
CA ASN A 241 42.94 44.71 9.93
C ASN A 241 43.12 43.36 9.23
N LEU A 242 44.30 43.05 8.71
CA LEU A 242 44.60 41.72 8.13
C LEU A 242 44.46 40.62 9.17
N THR A 243 44.95 40.84 10.39
CA THR A 243 44.78 39.89 11.50
C THR A 243 43.31 39.68 11.84
N GLN A 244 42.50 40.74 11.87
CA GLN A 244 41.05 40.65 12.08
C GLN A 244 40.34 39.88 10.97
N ILE A 245 40.70 40.11 9.72
CA ILE A 245 40.16 39.40 8.57
C ILE A 245 40.48 37.91 8.62
N THR A 246 41.72 37.55 8.88
CA THR A 246 42.17 36.17 8.99
C THR A 246 41.50 35.46 10.18
N SER A 247 41.46 36.13 11.34
CA SER A 247 40.75 35.62 12.52
C SER A 247 39.24 35.44 12.28
N CYS A 248 38.62 36.33 11.51
CA CYS A 248 37.20 36.19 11.17
C CYS A 248 36.93 34.93 10.34
N ILE A 249 37.84 34.58 9.42
CA ILE A 249 37.71 33.37 8.62
C ILE A 249 37.84 32.13 9.51
N SER A 250 38.86 32.05 10.35
CA SER A 250 39.16 30.85 11.13
C SER A 250 38.16 30.62 12.27
N VAL A 251 37.91 31.65 13.08
CA VAL A 251 37.00 31.54 14.25
C VAL A 251 35.55 31.22 13.85
N ASN A 252 35.07 31.79 12.76
CA ASN A 252 33.71 31.61 12.34
C ASN A 252 33.53 30.54 11.23
N SER A 253 34.60 29.82 10.87
CA SER A 253 34.61 28.83 9.81
C SER A 253 33.95 29.36 8.50
N ILE A 254 34.33 30.61 8.14
CA ILE A 254 33.81 31.28 6.93
C ILE A 254 34.46 30.63 5.71
N THR A 255 33.63 30.13 4.79
CA THR A 255 34.10 29.52 3.56
C THR A 255 34.16 30.54 2.43
N LYS A 256 34.78 30.14 1.29
CA LYS A 256 34.78 30.95 0.09
C LYS A 256 33.34 31.19 -0.42
N GLU A 257 32.52 30.16 -0.29
CA GLU A 257 31.09 30.17 -0.66
C GLU A 257 30.31 31.17 0.19
N ASP A 258 30.55 31.26 1.49
CA ASP A 258 29.93 32.24 2.38
C ASP A 258 30.25 33.68 1.95
N ILE A 259 31.52 33.96 1.58
CA ILE A 259 31.97 35.26 1.10
C ILE A 259 31.31 35.60 -0.25
N ILE A 260 31.27 34.61 -1.15
CA ILE A 260 30.59 34.76 -2.44
C ILE A 260 29.09 35.05 -2.22
N SER A 261 28.46 34.34 -1.29
CA SER A 261 27.05 34.55 -0.90
C SER A 261 26.79 35.95 -0.40
N TYR A 262 27.71 36.51 0.42
CA TYR A 262 27.63 37.90 0.88
C TYR A 262 27.61 38.90 -0.29
N TYR A 263 28.44 38.68 -1.30
CA TYR A 263 28.48 39.54 -2.47
C TYR A 263 27.24 39.38 -3.34
N VAL A 264 26.72 38.17 -3.48
CA VAL A 264 25.47 37.90 -4.18
C VAL A 264 24.31 38.64 -3.54
N CYS A 265 24.24 38.64 -2.20
CA CYS A 265 23.22 39.35 -1.45
C CYS A 265 23.42 40.88 -1.42
N GLY A 266 24.60 41.36 -1.79
CA GLY A 266 24.94 42.79 -1.70
C GLY A 266 24.84 43.37 -0.29
N GLY A 267 24.98 42.55 0.75
CA GLY A 267 24.80 42.93 2.15
C GLY A 267 23.34 43.22 2.55
N ASN A 268 22.36 42.84 1.73
CA ASN A 268 20.95 43.11 1.95
C ASN A 268 20.23 41.87 2.55
N THR A 269 19.57 42.04 3.69
CA THR A 269 18.83 40.99 4.37
C THR A 269 17.61 40.48 3.58
N GLU A 270 16.98 41.33 2.76
CA GLU A 270 15.87 40.91 1.89
C GLU A 270 16.34 39.93 0.82
N ASN A 271 17.50 40.20 0.24
CA ASN A 271 18.12 39.31 -0.73
C ASN A 271 18.52 37.96 -0.09
N ALA A 272 19.05 37.98 1.13
CA ALA A 272 19.35 36.77 1.89
C ALA A 272 18.11 35.91 2.12
N THR A 273 16.98 36.53 2.46
CA THR A 273 15.68 35.82 2.65
C THR A 273 15.19 35.17 1.35
N ILE A 274 15.35 35.84 0.21
CA ILE A 274 14.96 35.28 -1.10
C ILE A 274 15.82 34.04 -1.42
N ILE A 275 17.13 34.11 -1.15
CA ILE A 275 18.03 32.99 -1.39
C ILE A 275 17.74 31.82 -0.46
N GLU A 276 17.49 32.06 0.83
CA GLU A 276 17.13 31.01 1.80
C GLU A 276 15.83 30.31 1.42
N ASN A 277 14.81 31.06 0.97
CA ASN A 277 13.57 30.46 0.48
C ASN A 277 13.80 29.62 -0.78
N THR A 278 14.64 30.12 -1.70
CA THR A 278 14.99 29.37 -2.90
C THR A 278 15.78 28.11 -2.56
N LYS A 279 16.70 28.20 -1.60
CA LYS A 279 17.48 27.06 -1.09
C LYS A 279 16.56 26.00 -0.49
N SER A 280 15.62 26.40 0.33
CA SER A 280 14.67 25.47 0.97
C SER A 280 13.88 24.70 -0.07
N GLN A 281 13.32 25.39 -1.06
CA GLN A 281 12.60 24.76 -2.18
C GLN A 281 13.51 23.85 -3.02
N PHE A 282 14.74 24.26 -3.26
CA PHE A 282 15.72 23.47 -4.01
C PHE A 282 16.06 22.15 -3.29
N ILE A 283 16.34 22.21 -1.99
CA ILE A 283 16.67 21.04 -1.17
C ILE A 283 15.45 20.10 -1.10
N GLU A 284 14.24 20.62 -0.91
CA GLU A 284 13.01 19.84 -0.89
C GLU A 284 12.82 19.07 -2.20
N LEU A 285 12.86 19.77 -3.34
CA LEU A 285 12.72 19.15 -4.67
C LEU A 285 13.80 18.10 -4.94
N LYS A 286 15.04 18.38 -4.55
CA LYS A 286 16.16 17.44 -4.72
C LYS A 286 15.98 16.18 -3.89
N ASN A 287 15.51 16.32 -2.64
CA ASN A 287 15.21 15.18 -1.78
C ASN A 287 14.06 14.35 -2.35
N GLU A 288 13.00 14.99 -2.87
CA GLU A 288 11.90 14.30 -3.53
C GLU A 288 12.37 13.52 -4.77
N ILE A 289 13.23 14.12 -5.61
CA ILE A 289 13.82 13.45 -6.78
C ILE A 289 14.64 12.22 -6.35
N ASN A 290 15.50 12.37 -5.35
CA ASN A 290 16.32 11.27 -4.84
C ASN A 290 15.46 10.13 -4.28
N THR A 291 14.36 10.47 -3.59
CA THR A 291 13.40 9.47 -3.07
C THR A 291 12.74 8.72 -4.22
N LEU A 292 12.24 9.42 -5.24
CA LEU A 292 11.62 8.79 -6.42
C LEU A 292 12.62 7.89 -7.20
N GLU A 293 13.87 8.29 -7.31
CA GLU A 293 14.90 7.46 -7.94
C GLU A 293 15.22 6.21 -7.11
N GLN A 294 15.25 6.32 -5.78
CA GLN A 294 15.42 5.17 -4.91
C GLN A 294 14.23 4.22 -4.97
N GLU A 295 13.00 4.74 -4.99
CA GLU A 295 11.79 3.94 -5.17
C GLU A 295 11.82 3.17 -6.50
N LYS A 296 12.21 3.83 -7.60
CA LYS A 296 12.36 3.20 -8.91
C LYS A 296 13.38 2.06 -8.91
N GLU A 297 14.55 2.30 -8.33
CA GLU A 297 15.61 1.29 -8.24
C GLU A 297 15.19 0.12 -7.36
N GLN A 298 14.57 0.38 -6.22
CA GLN A 298 14.07 -0.65 -5.31
C GLN A 298 13.00 -1.51 -5.98
N TYR A 299 12.04 -0.89 -6.67
CA TYR A 299 11.00 -1.60 -7.41
C TYR A 299 11.59 -2.57 -8.44
N TYR A 300 12.52 -2.09 -9.27
CA TYR A 300 13.14 -2.94 -10.28
C TYR A 300 13.98 -4.08 -9.68
N ASN A 301 14.74 -3.81 -8.62
CA ASN A 301 15.56 -4.82 -7.96
C ASN A 301 14.69 -5.93 -7.35
N THR A 302 13.55 -5.59 -6.76
CA THR A 302 12.55 -6.56 -6.27
C THR A 302 12.06 -7.49 -7.38
N LEU A 303 11.82 -6.96 -8.58
CA LEU A 303 11.45 -7.77 -9.75
C LEU A 303 12.60 -8.70 -10.18
N LYS A 304 13.81 -8.18 -10.20
CA LYS A 304 14.99 -8.91 -10.68
C LYS A 304 15.41 -10.05 -9.74
N GLU A 305 15.22 -9.91 -8.44
CA GLU A 305 15.45 -10.99 -7.47
C GLU A 305 14.61 -12.24 -7.74
N ASN A 306 13.44 -12.07 -8.37
CA ASN A 306 12.53 -13.15 -8.74
C ASN A 306 12.63 -13.59 -10.22
N GLU A 307 13.63 -13.17 -10.95
CA GLU A 307 13.74 -13.42 -12.38
C GLU A 307 13.54 -14.91 -12.74
N VAL A 308 14.19 -15.82 -12.02
CA VAL A 308 14.12 -17.27 -12.29
C VAL A 308 12.69 -17.78 -12.05
N ALA A 309 12.10 -17.44 -10.91
CA ALA A 309 10.76 -17.90 -10.55
C ALA A 309 9.69 -17.34 -11.52
N ILE A 310 9.82 -16.08 -11.92
CA ILE A 310 8.94 -15.44 -12.91
C ILE A 310 9.03 -16.16 -14.26
N LYS A 311 10.24 -16.42 -14.75
CA LYS A 311 10.47 -17.12 -16.02
C LYS A 311 9.86 -18.52 -16.02
N GLU A 312 10.14 -19.32 -14.99
CA GLU A 312 9.58 -20.66 -14.84
C GLU A 312 8.04 -20.65 -14.77
N THR A 313 7.47 -19.71 -14.05
CA THR A 313 6.01 -19.61 -13.90
C THR A 313 5.35 -19.23 -15.22
N PHE A 314 5.89 -18.25 -15.93
CA PHE A 314 5.33 -17.82 -17.22
C PHE A 314 5.47 -18.91 -18.28
N GLU A 315 6.55 -19.68 -18.25
CA GLU A 315 6.73 -20.85 -19.12
C GLU A 315 5.69 -21.94 -18.83
N ASN A 316 5.51 -22.30 -17.56
CA ASN A 316 4.62 -23.38 -17.15
C ASN A 316 3.12 -23.01 -17.21
N LYS A 317 2.75 -21.80 -16.81
CA LYS A 317 1.34 -21.38 -16.72
C LYS A 317 0.79 -20.76 -18.01
N PHE A 318 1.64 -20.02 -18.74
CA PHE A 318 1.21 -19.22 -19.89
C PHE A 318 1.85 -19.65 -21.20
N ASN A 319 2.72 -20.69 -21.17
CA ASN A 319 3.45 -21.18 -22.32
C ASN A 319 4.29 -20.09 -23.01
N VAL A 320 4.89 -19.21 -22.22
CA VAL A 320 5.80 -18.15 -22.66
C VAL A 320 7.23 -18.62 -22.39
N SER A 321 8.03 -18.83 -23.46
CA SER A 321 9.43 -19.26 -23.29
C SER A 321 10.22 -18.28 -22.41
N SER A 322 11.07 -18.79 -21.54
CA SER A 322 11.97 -18.01 -20.69
C SER A 322 12.83 -17.01 -21.46
N ASP A 323 13.21 -17.35 -22.71
CA ASP A 323 13.96 -16.46 -23.60
C ASP A 323 13.15 -15.24 -24.07
N ASN A 324 11.83 -15.31 -23.98
CA ASN A 324 10.92 -14.24 -24.33
C ASN A 324 10.62 -13.29 -23.17
N ILE A 325 11.26 -13.48 -22.01
CA ILE A 325 11.14 -12.66 -20.81
C ILE A 325 12.48 -11.98 -20.55
N ILE A 326 12.55 -10.70 -20.85
CA ILE A 326 13.79 -9.91 -20.81
C ILE A 326 13.71 -8.88 -19.69
N PHE A 327 14.65 -8.96 -18.75
CA PHE A 327 14.86 -7.95 -17.72
C PHE A 327 15.82 -6.90 -18.26
N ASN A 328 15.33 -5.69 -18.49
CA ASN A 328 16.10 -4.59 -19.05
C ASN A 328 16.66 -3.71 -17.94
N ASP A 329 17.96 -3.84 -17.68
CA ASP A 329 18.66 -3.09 -16.63
C ASP A 329 18.77 -1.58 -16.94
N GLU A 330 18.74 -1.19 -18.20
CA GLU A 330 18.81 0.22 -18.59
C GLU A 330 17.45 0.91 -18.46
N ALA A 331 16.41 0.28 -19.02
CA ALA A 331 15.04 0.80 -18.96
C ALA A 331 14.32 0.47 -17.64
N LYS A 332 14.94 -0.32 -16.76
CA LYS A 332 14.37 -0.78 -15.48
C LYS A 332 12.98 -1.41 -15.63
N ASN A 333 12.74 -2.14 -16.72
CA ASN A 333 11.46 -2.79 -17.01
C ASN A 333 11.63 -4.27 -17.39
N ILE A 334 10.51 -4.98 -17.47
CA ILE A 334 10.47 -6.36 -17.96
C ILE A 334 9.64 -6.40 -19.23
N GLU A 335 10.22 -6.92 -20.29
CA GLU A 335 9.53 -7.17 -21.55
C GLU A 335 9.17 -8.64 -21.67
N ILE A 336 7.88 -8.94 -21.83
CA ILE A 336 7.38 -10.30 -22.04
C ILE A 336 6.82 -10.36 -23.47
N THR A 337 7.49 -11.15 -24.34
CA THR A 337 6.99 -11.41 -25.69
C THR A 337 6.04 -12.61 -25.66
N LEU A 338 4.79 -12.36 -25.97
CA LEU A 338 3.74 -13.38 -25.95
C LEU A 338 3.72 -14.19 -27.25
N PRO A 339 3.34 -15.49 -27.18
CA PRO A 339 3.21 -16.36 -28.38
C PRO A 339 2.17 -15.87 -29.39
N ARG A 340 1.22 -15.06 -28.98
CA ARG A 340 0.16 -14.45 -29.81
C ARG A 340 -0.02 -12.98 -29.46
N ASN A 341 -0.66 -12.22 -30.36
CA ASN A 341 -0.95 -10.81 -30.10
C ASN A 341 -1.80 -10.64 -28.85
N VAL A 342 -1.55 -9.55 -28.09
CA VAL A 342 -2.23 -9.23 -26.83
C VAL A 342 -3.75 -9.21 -26.99
N ASP A 343 -4.27 -8.65 -28.09
CA ASP A 343 -5.71 -8.54 -28.39
C ASP A 343 -6.40 -9.93 -28.55
N LYS A 344 -5.61 -11.01 -28.71
CA LYS A 344 -6.11 -12.39 -28.80
C LYS A 344 -6.17 -13.09 -27.44
N TYR A 345 -5.73 -12.44 -26.39
CA TYR A 345 -5.91 -12.92 -25.01
C TYR A 345 -7.19 -12.32 -24.43
N SER A 346 -7.89 -13.13 -23.66
CA SER A 346 -9.02 -12.60 -22.89
C SER A 346 -8.52 -11.65 -21.79
N THR A 347 -9.41 -10.76 -21.36
CA THR A 347 -9.11 -9.88 -20.21
C THR A 347 -8.75 -10.69 -18.97
N GLY A 348 -9.40 -11.85 -18.78
CA GLY A 348 -9.10 -12.75 -17.66
C GLY A 348 -7.68 -13.35 -17.72
N GLU A 349 -7.19 -13.77 -18.91
CA GLU A 349 -5.83 -14.27 -19.06
C GLU A 349 -4.78 -13.19 -18.74
N ILE A 350 -5.00 -11.97 -19.22
CA ILE A 350 -4.08 -10.84 -18.93
C ILE A 350 -4.11 -10.50 -17.45
N ASN A 351 -5.29 -10.40 -16.85
CA ASN A 351 -5.42 -10.11 -15.42
C ASN A 351 -4.76 -11.21 -14.57
N LEU A 352 -4.82 -12.48 -15.00
CA LEU A 352 -4.15 -13.56 -14.32
C LEU A 352 -2.63 -13.42 -14.40
N MET A 353 -2.07 -13.03 -15.55
CA MET A 353 -0.63 -12.77 -15.69
C MET A 353 -0.20 -11.65 -14.74
N ILE A 354 -0.98 -10.56 -14.67
CA ILE A 354 -0.75 -9.44 -13.77
C ILE A 354 -0.77 -9.91 -12.31
N PHE A 355 -1.81 -10.63 -11.92
CA PHE A 355 -1.95 -11.13 -10.56
C PHE A 355 -0.80 -12.03 -10.14
N THR A 356 -0.50 -13.04 -10.97
CA THR A 356 0.62 -13.96 -10.72
C THR A 356 1.93 -13.20 -10.54
N PHE A 357 2.17 -12.19 -11.37
CA PHE A 357 3.37 -11.36 -11.27
C PHE A 357 3.42 -10.58 -9.94
N SER A 358 2.31 -9.99 -9.53
CA SER A 358 2.22 -9.24 -8.27
C SER A 358 2.48 -10.09 -7.03
N ILE A 359 2.07 -11.37 -7.07
CA ILE A 359 2.41 -12.32 -6.01
C ILE A 359 3.93 -12.51 -5.91
N TYR A 360 4.64 -12.62 -7.03
CA TYR A 360 6.10 -12.71 -6.99
C TYR A 360 6.77 -11.45 -6.47
N GLN A 361 6.23 -10.28 -6.79
CA GLN A 361 6.71 -9.03 -6.21
C GLN A 361 6.54 -9.03 -4.69
N PHE A 362 5.37 -9.47 -4.21
CA PHE A 362 5.12 -9.58 -2.77
C PHE A 362 6.06 -10.59 -2.10
N ILE A 363 6.26 -11.77 -2.67
CA ILE A 363 7.16 -12.80 -2.13
C ILE A 363 8.58 -12.24 -1.93
N ALA A 364 9.07 -11.46 -2.90
CA ALA A 364 10.40 -10.84 -2.85
C ALA A 364 10.48 -9.60 -1.97
N SER A 365 9.37 -8.95 -1.71
CA SER A 365 9.35 -7.73 -0.91
C SER A 365 9.71 -8.00 0.55
N ASN A 366 10.10 -6.95 1.29
CA ASN A 366 10.29 -7.01 2.73
C ASN A 366 8.97 -7.03 3.51
N LYS A 367 7.83 -6.89 2.83
CA LYS A 367 6.52 -6.90 3.44
C LYS A 367 6.13 -8.31 3.85
N GLU A 368 5.52 -8.46 5.01
CA GLU A 368 5.18 -9.77 5.58
C GLU A 368 3.72 -10.18 5.36
N ILE A 369 2.83 -9.21 5.16
CA ILE A 369 1.39 -9.42 5.08
C ILE A 369 0.87 -8.88 3.76
N LEU A 370 0.12 -9.71 3.03
CA LEU A 370 -0.63 -9.33 1.84
C LEU A 370 -2.11 -9.32 2.16
N ILE A 371 -2.78 -8.22 1.84
CA ILE A 371 -4.24 -8.12 1.89
C ILE A 371 -4.79 -8.05 0.47
N VAL A 372 -5.81 -8.85 0.19
CA VAL A 372 -6.44 -8.92 -1.14
C VAL A 372 -7.94 -8.75 -1.01
N ASP A 373 -8.51 -7.82 -1.77
CA ASP A 373 -9.95 -7.63 -1.88
C ASP A 373 -10.48 -8.35 -3.12
N ASP A 374 -11.29 -9.36 -2.89
CA ASP A 374 -12.09 -10.10 -3.87
C ASP A 374 -11.33 -10.69 -5.08
N PRO A 375 -10.28 -11.50 -4.84
CA PRO A 375 -9.35 -11.93 -5.88
C PRO A 375 -9.98 -12.84 -6.96
N LEU A 376 -11.14 -13.48 -6.70
CA LEU A 376 -11.72 -14.48 -7.60
C LEU A 376 -12.92 -13.98 -8.42
N SER A 377 -13.42 -12.78 -8.18
CA SER A 377 -14.73 -12.31 -8.66
C SER A 377 -14.86 -12.18 -10.19
N SER A 378 -13.75 -12.05 -10.90
CA SER A 378 -13.75 -11.79 -12.35
C SER A 378 -13.23 -12.95 -13.19
N TYR A 379 -13.07 -14.15 -12.61
CA TYR A 379 -12.40 -15.26 -13.26
C TYR A 379 -13.29 -16.48 -13.41
N ASP A 380 -13.04 -17.26 -14.47
CA ASP A 380 -13.61 -18.60 -14.60
C ASP A 380 -13.01 -19.57 -13.56
N ILE A 381 -13.68 -20.70 -13.36
CA ILE A 381 -13.31 -21.68 -12.34
C ILE A 381 -11.84 -22.11 -12.48
N SER A 382 -11.34 -22.35 -13.70
CA SER A 382 -9.96 -22.77 -13.93
C SER A 382 -8.95 -21.73 -13.44
N ASN A 383 -9.22 -20.45 -13.72
CA ASN A 383 -8.36 -19.36 -13.30
C ASN A 383 -8.48 -19.06 -11.79
N GLN A 384 -9.64 -19.29 -11.18
CA GLN A 384 -9.81 -19.20 -9.73
C GLN A 384 -8.89 -20.16 -8.98
N TYR A 385 -8.76 -21.41 -9.46
CA TYR A 385 -7.80 -22.38 -8.91
C TYR A 385 -6.34 -21.90 -9.01
N ARG A 386 -5.98 -21.28 -10.14
CA ARG A 386 -4.62 -20.76 -10.36
C ARG A 386 -4.29 -19.60 -9.42
N ILE A 387 -5.24 -18.68 -9.23
CA ILE A 387 -5.10 -17.54 -8.31
C ILE A 387 -4.95 -18.05 -6.87
N MET A 388 -5.80 -18.99 -6.45
CA MET A 388 -5.69 -19.56 -5.11
C MET A 388 -4.35 -20.28 -4.91
N PHE A 389 -3.83 -20.97 -5.92
CA PHE A 389 -2.51 -21.56 -5.87
C PHE A 389 -1.42 -20.50 -5.67
N ASP A 390 -1.43 -19.39 -6.40
CA ASP A 390 -0.46 -18.32 -6.25
C ASP A 390 -0.49 -17.69 -4.84
N LEU A 391 -1.69 -17.50 -4.27
CA LEU A 391 -1.85 -17.02 -2.90
C LEU A 391 -1.28 -18.02 -1.86
N VAL A 392 -1.44 -19.32 -2.10
CA VAL A 392 -0.86 -20.37 -1.25
C VAL A 392 0.66 -20.40 -1.36
N GLU A 393 1.23 -20.20 -2.54
CA GLU A 393 2.68 -20.08 -2.74
C GLU A 393 3.26 -18.92 -1.92
N ALA A 394 2.54 -17.79 -1.84
CA ALA A 394 2.93 -16.71 -0.97
C ALA A 394 2.98 -17.14 0.51
N THR A 395 2.00 -17.96 0.96
CA THR A 395 2.01 -18.48 2.34
C THR A 395 3.12 -19.50 2.59
N ALA A 396 3.45 -20.31 1.59
CA ALA A 396 4.53 -21.29 1.65
C ALA A 396 5.92 -20.62 1.79
N SER A 397 6.08 -19.42 1.27
CA SER A 397 7.30 -18.61 1.46
C SER A 397 7.44 -17.96 2.85
N GLY A 398 6.52 -18.26 3.77
CA GLY A 398 6.52 -17.70 5.13
C GLY A 398 5.77 -16.38 5.28
N LYS A 399 5.15 -15.89 4.21
CA LYS A 399 4.32 -14.69 4.20
C LYS A 399 2.91 -14.99 4.73
N LYS A 400 2.19 -13.96 5.17
CA LYS A 400 0.78 -14.06 5.59
C LYS A 400 -0.12 -13.47 4.53
N VAL A 401 -1.29 -14.09 4.33
CA VAL A 401 -2.29 -13.65 3.36
C VAL A 401 -3.64 -13.50 4.03
N ILE A 402 -4.26 -12.33 3.87
CA ILE A 402 -5.63 -12.03 4.34
C ILE A 402 -6.48 -11.72 3.11
N ILE A 403 -7.50 -12.53 2.87
CA ILE A 403 -8.41 -12.39 1.72
C ILE A 403 -9.76 -11.92 2.25
N LEU A 404 -10.27 -10.81 1.72
CA LEU A 404 -11.67 -10.40 1.90
C LEU A 404 -12.41 -10.74 0.61
N SER A 405 -13.51 -11.50 0.69
CA SER A 405 -14.26 -11.89 -0.50
C SER A 405 -15.75 -12.06 -0.25
N HIS A 406 -16.53 -11.93 -1.32
CA HIS A 406 -17.93 -12.38 -1.33
C HIS A 406 -18.07 -13.75 -2.00
N ASN A 407 -17.01 -14.23 -2.67
CA ASN A 407 -17.03 -15.48 -3.40
C ASN A 407 -16.70 -16.66 -2.49
N ILE A 408 -17.68 -17.53 -2.29
CA ILE A 408 -17.57 -18.76 -1.51
C ILE A 408 -16.50 -19.71 -2.07
N ASP A 409 -16.20 -19.64 -3.36
CA ASP A 409 -15.21 -20.52 -3.99
C ASP A 409 -13.82 -20.29 -3.44
N CYS A 410 -13.52 -19.10 -2.88
CA CYS A 410 -12.28 -18.87 -2.13
C CYS A 410 -12.09 -19.90 -1.01
N VAL A 411 -13.15 -20.13 -0.21
CA VAL A 411 -13.12 -21.08 0.90
C VAL A 411 -13.16 -22.51 0.39
N ASN A 412 -14.05 -22.83 -0.56
CA ASN A 412 -14.20 -24.19 -1.09
C ASN A 412 -12.90 -24.69 -1.75
N ILE A 413 -12.25 -23.86 -2.58
CA ILE A 413 -10.98 -24.20 -3.21
C ILE A 413 -9.88 -24.33 -2.16
N ALA A 414 -9.76 -23.37 -1.24
CA ALA A 414 -8.76 -23.43 -0.19
C ALA A 414 -8.91 -24.67 0.70
N ASN A 415 -10.13 -25.00 1.11
CA ASN A 415 -10.38 -26.15 1.97
C ASN A 415 -10.17 -27.50 1.25
N SER A 416 -10.55 -27.58 -0.05
CA SER A 416 -10.41 -28.83 -0.82
C SER A 416 -9.00 -29.10 -1.32
N GLN A 417 -8.25 -28.07 -1.72
CA GLN A 417 -6.95 -28.18 -2.38
C GLN A 417 -5.75 -27.86 -1.48
N HIS A 418 -5.95 -26.98 -0.47
CA HIS A 418 -4.87 -26.39 0.34
C HIS A 418 -5.23 -26.39 1.82
N ARG A 419 -5.55 -27.55 2.33
CA ARG A 419 -6.07 -27.79 3.69
C ARG A 419 -5.20 -27.19 4.78
N GLY A 420 -5.82 -26.58 5.76
CA GLY A 420 -5.14 -26.05 6.94
C GLY A 420 -4.29 -24.80 6.69
N THR A 421 -4.23 -24.29 5.44
CA THR A 421 -3.47 -23.09 5.10
C THR A 421 -4.16 -21.83 5.63
N PHE A 422 -5.49 -21.80 5.60
CA PHE A 422 -6.29 -20.63 5.98
C PHE A 422 -7.24 -20.92 7.13
N LYS A 423 -7.50 -19.91 7.94
CA LYS A 423 -8.66 -19.82 8.85
C LYS A 423 -9.79 -19.11 8.10
N TYR A 424 -11.01 -19.56 8.35
CA TYR A 424 -12.17 -19.06 7.63
C TYR A 424 -13.07 -18.27 8.57
N LYS A 425 -13.50 -17.08 8.13
CA LYS A 425 -14.39 -16.20 8.88
C LYS A 425 -15.49 -15.65 7.98
N TYR A 426 -16.59 -15.23 8.60
CA TYR A 426 -17.73 -14.63 7.89
C TYR A 426 -18.18 -13.35 8.59
N ILE A 427 -18.40 -12.28 7.82
CA ILE A 427 -19.00 -11.04 8.32
C ILE A 427 -20.51 -11.15 8.21
N GLU A 428 -21.19 -11.20 9.35
CA GLU A 428 -22.65 -11.22 9.46
C GLU A 428 -23.17 -9.90 10.02
N LYS A 429 -24.34 -9.45 9.53
CA LYS A 429 -25.03 -8.29 10.08
C LYS A 429 -26.30 -8.73 10.79
N ILE A 430 -26.43 -8.38 12.06
CA ILE A 430 -27.56 -8.75 12.91
C ILE A 430 -27.98 -7.51 13.71
N ASN A 431 -29.22 -7.07 13.56
CA ASN A 431 -29.78 -5.88 14.20
C ASN A 431 -28.91 -4.61 13.96
N GLY A 432 -28.39 -4.48 12.72
CA GLY A 432 -27.57 -3.33 12.32
C GLY A 432 -26.10 -3.41 12.77
N ILE A 433 -25.70 -4.42 13.52
CA ILE A 433 -24.35 -4.60 14.05
C ILE A 433 -23.61 -5.66 13.22
N LEU A 434 -22.37 -5.40 12.89
CA LEU A 434 -21.47 -6.31 12.18
C LEU A 434 -20.72 -7.20 13.17
N TYR A 435 -20.79 -8.50 12.95
CA TYR A 435 -20.10 -9.54 13.71
C TYR A 435 -19.14 -10.28 12.80
N LEU A 436 -17.99 -10.67 13.32
CA LEU A 436 -17.06 -11.56 12.65
C LEU A 436 -17.18 -12.96 13.26
N LYS A 437 -17.71 -13.91 12.47
CA LYS A 437 -17.97 -15.28 12.88
C LYS A 437 -16.92 -16.23 12.34
N ASP A 438 -16.42 -17.15 13.16
CA ASP A 438 -15.57 -18.24 12.69
C ASP A 438 -16.40 -19.27 11.91
N ILE A 439 -15.86 -19.76 10.80
CA ILE A 439 -16.43 -20.85 10.02
C ILE A 439 -15.65 -22.11 10.36
N ASN A 440 -16.33 -23.12 10.93
CA ASN A 440 -15.71 -24.39 11.27
C ASN A 440 -15.96 -25.40 10.15
N LEU A 441 -14.92 -25.74 9.40
CA LEU A 441 -14.97 -26.74 8.33
C LEU A 441 -14.16 -27.97 8.71
N ASN A 442 -14.77 -29.15 8.54
CA ASN A 442 -14.04 -30.39 8.56
C ASN A 442 -13.25 -30.56 7.25
N GLU A 443 -12.30 -31.48 7.26
CA GLU A 443 -11.53 -31.82 6.06
C GLU A 443 -12.46 -32.31 4.95
N ASN A 444 -12.32 -31.73 3.77
CA ASN A 444 -13.11 -31.99 2.55
C ASN A 444 -14.57 -31.49 2.56
N ASP A 445 -15.03 -30.85 3.61
CA ASP A 445 -16.38 -30.28 3.60
C ASP A 445 -16.45 -29.00 2.77
N SER A 446 -17.54 -28.85 2.03
CA SER A 446 -17.92 -27.55 1.49
C SER A 446 -18.51 -26.70 2.61
N ILE A 447 -18.44 -25.38 2.48
CA ILE A 447 -18.86 -24.41 3.49
C ILE A 447 -20.33 -24.58 3.94
N LEU A 448 -21.17 -25.22 3.15
CA LEU A 448 -22.58 -25.50 3.45
C LEU A 448 -22.93 -26.98 3.31
N ASN A 449 -22.03 -27.84 3.76
CA ASN A 449 -22.33 -29.28 3.80
C ASN A 449 -23.46 -29.57 4.80
N ILE A 450 -24.52 -30.24 4.35
CA ILE A 450 -25.71 -30.54 5.14
C ILE A 450 -25.35 -31.38 6.37
N SER A 451 -24.50 -32.39 6.21
CA SER A 451 -24.07 -33.27 7.31
C SER A 451 -23.31 -32.49 8.39
N ASN A 452 -22.51 -31.53 7.99
CA ASN A 452 -21.83 -30.64 8.91
C ASN A 452 -22.83 -29.70 9.62
N LEU A 453 -23.72 -29.05 8.89
CA LEU A 453 -24.75 -28.17 9.48
C LEU A 453 -25.67 -28.93 10.44
N LEU A 454 -25.99 -30.20 10.17
CA LEU A 454 -26.80 -31.05 11.04
C LEU A 454 -26.21 -31.18 12.44
N THR A 455 -24.89 -31.18 12.58
CA THR A 455 -24.23 -31.29 13.90
C THR A 455 -24.52 -30.11 14.84
N TYR A 456 -24.93 -28.97 14.28
CA TYR A 456 -25.28 -27.76 15.03
C TYR A 456 -26.79 -27.66 15.35
N VAL A 457 -27.58 -28.67 14.99
CA VAL A 457 -29.01 -28.68 15.21
C VAL A 457 -29.36 -29.69 16.32
N PRO A 458 -30.07 -29.28 17.36
CA PRO A 458 -30.56 -30.24 18.38
C PRO A 458 -31.42 -31.31 17.74
N SER A 459 -31.24 -32.56 18.10
CA SER A 459 -31.96 -33.73 17.57
C SER A 459 -33.48 -33.69 17.80
N THR A 460 -33.94 -32.83 18.70
CA THR A 460 -35.37 -32.59 18.99
C THR A 460 -36.00 -31.48 18.13
N ASP A 461 -35.21 -30.75 17.36
CA ASP A 461 -35.66 -29.64 16.54
C ASP A 461 -36.28 -30.14 15.19
N ASN A 462 -37.27 -29.44 14.69
CA ASN A 462 -37.80 -29.67 13.33
C ASN A 462 -36.75 -29.42 12.25
N LYS A 463 -35.74 -28.60 12.51
CA LYS A 463 -34.61 -28.39 11.63
C LYS A 463 -33.73 -29.64 11.46
N ASP A 464 -33.53 -30.43 12.55
CA ASP A 464 -32.84 -31.71 12.47
C ASP A 464 -33.59 -32.69 11.55
N LYS A 465 -34.90 -32.79 11.70
CA LYS A 465 -35.73 -33.61 10.80
C LYS A 465 -35.64 -33.19 9.32
N TYR A 466 -35.65 -31.91 9.07
CA TYR A 466 -35.53 -31.38 7.72
C TYR A 466 -34.21 -31.79 7.08
N PHE A 467 -33.10 -31.60 7.77
CA PHE A 467 -31.79 -31.99 7.24
C PHE A 467 -31.65 -33.51 7.08
N LYS A 468 -32.16 -34.30 8.01
CA LYS A 468 -32.19 -35.76 7.88
C LYS A 468 -32.97 -36.21 6.68
N LEU A 469 -34.15 -35.63 6.44
CA LEU A 469 -34.95 -35.88 5.24
C LEU A 469 -34.19 -35.54 3.96
N LEU A 470 -33.41 -34.47 3.97
CA LEU A 470 -32.58 -34.09 2.83
C LEU A 470 -31.45 -35.10 2.57
N ILE A 471 -30.79 -35.61 3.61
CA ILE A 471 -29.74 -36.61 3.52
C ILE A 471 -30.27 -37.96 3.04
N GLU A 472 -31.33 -38.47 3.66
CA GLU A 472 -31.96 -39.75 3.29
C GLU A 472 -32.38 -39.80 1.82
N ARG A 473 -32.91 -38.70 1.32
CA ARG A 473 -33.29 -38.60 -0.10
C ARG A 473 -32.12 -38.81 -1.06
N GLU A 474 -30.91 -38.46 -0.69
CA GLU A 474 -29.75 -38.65 -1.57
C GLU A 474 -29.24 -40.10 -1.57
N GLU A 475 -29.48 -40.81 -0.50
CA GLU A 475 -29.11 -42.23 -0.36
C GLU A 475 -30.10 -43.15 -1.05
N ASP A 476 -31.35 -42.70 -1.22
CA ASP A 476 -32.42 -43.47 -1.86
C ASP A 476 -32.67 -43.00 -3.31
N LEU A 477 -32.05 -43.73 -4.26
CA LEU A 477 -32.17 -43.45 -5.71
C LEU A 477 -33.61 -43.62 -6.24
N ASP A 478 -34.48 -44.34 -5.49
CA ASP A 478 -35.91 -44.53 -5.82
C ASP A 478 -36.84 -43.50 -5.15
N ALA A 479 -36.27 -42.59 -4.33
CA ALA A 479 -37.06 -41.52 -3.76
C ALA A 479 -37.61 -40.61 -4.87
N PRO A 480 -38.90 -40.23 -4.79
CA PRO A 480 -39.51 -39.42 -5.86
C PRO A 480 -38.76 -38.10 -6.01
N GLU A 481 -38.36 -37.75 -7.24
CA GLU A 481 -37.66 -36.52 -7.63
C GLU A 481 -38.28 -35.20 -7.09
N ASN A 482 -39.47 -35.29 -6.49
CA ASN A 482 -40.38 -34.22 -6.13
C ASN A 482 -40.41 -33.86 -4.64
N LEU A 483 -39.43 -34.22 -3.82
CA LEU A 483 -39.28 -33.68 -2.46
C LEU A 483 -38.89 -32.20 -2.46
N VAL A 484 -39.47 -31.44 -3.33
CA VAL A 484 -39.42 -29.98 -3.23
C VAL A 484 -40.51 -29.58 -2.24
N PHE A 485 -40.14 -28.87 -1.17
CA PHE A 485 -41.10 -28.38 -0.20
C PHE A 485 -42.04 -27.38 -0.89
N HIS A 486 -43.26 -27.87 -1.16
CA HIS A 486 -44.39 -27.11 -1.71
C HIS A 486 -45.52 -27.13 -0.69
N TYR A 487 -46.30 -26.09 -0.64
CA TYR A 487 -47.44 -26.01 0.26
C TYR A 487 -48.50 -27.09 0.00
N ASP A 488 -48.73 -27.47 -1.27
CA ASP A 488 -49.66 -28.48 -1.71
C ASP A 488 -49.21 -29.94 -1.49
N HIS A 489 -47.96 -30.12 -1.15
CA HIS A 489 -47.42 -31.41 -0.76
C HIS A 489 -47.50 -31.53 0.77
N SER A 490 -48.56 -32.09 1.30
CA SER A 490 -48.62 -32.48 2.71
C SER A 490 -47.74 -33.72 2.91
N TYR A 491 -46.42 -33.53 2.98
CA TYR A 491 -45.54 -34.62 3.34
C TYR A 491 -45.64 -34.85 4.84
N THR A 492 -46.36 -35.88 5.22
CA THR A 492 -46.18 -36.58 6.46
C THR A 492 -45.00 -37.52 6.27
N TYR A 493 -43.77 -37.00 6.35
CA TYR A 493 -42.61 -37.88 6.46
C TYR A 493 -42.53 -38.37 7.91
N ASN A 494 -42.68 -39.67 8.08
CA ASN A 494 -42.61 -40.35 9.35
C ASN A 494 -41.17 -40.82 9.54
N TYR A 495 -40.31 -39.90 9.98
CA TYR A 495 -38.97 -40.24 10.45
C TYR A 495 -39.06 -40.32 11.97
N ASP A 496 -38.81 -41.50 12.54
CA ASP A 496 -38.93 -41.77 13.99
C ASP A 496 -40.24 -41.31 14.67
N GLY A 497 -41.34 -41.32 13.92
CA GLY A 497 -42.67 -40.96 14.43
C GLY A 497 -42.96 -39.45 14.52
N VAL A 498 -42.09 -38.59 13.96
CA VAL A 498 -42.27 -37.13 14.01
C VAL A 498 -42.54 -36.55 12.64
N ASN A 499 -43.67 -35.93 12.47
CA ASN A 499 -44.07 -35.26 11.21
C ASN A 499 -43.53 -33.85 11.11
N LEU A 500 -42.81 -33.52 10.02
CA LEU A 500 -42.53 -32.15 9.67
C LEU A 500 -43.66 -31.64 8.76
N THR A 501 -44.42 -30.64 9.20
CA THR A 501 -45.57 -30.09 8.45
C THR A 501 -45.26 -28.74 7.85
N ASN A 502 -45.97 -28.39 6.78
CA ASN A 502 -45.90 -27.04 6.20
C ASN A 502 -46.29 -25.95 7.21
N ASP A 503 -47.13 -26.27 8.20
CA ASP A 503 -47.50 -25.32 9.26
C ASP A 503 -46.33 -24.85 10.08
N TYR A 504 -45.28 -25.68 10.25
CA TYR A 504 -44.05 -25.25 10.88
C TYR A 504 -43.38 -24.10 10.12
N PHE A 505 -43.23 -24.25 8.80
CA PHE A 505 -42.60 -23.22 7.97
C PHE A 505 -43.46 -21.96 7.86
N VAL A 506 -44.77 -22.12 7.77
CA VAL A 506 -45.70 -20.99 7.75
C VAL A 506 -45.66 -20.23 9.06
N SER A 507 -45.69 -20.92 10.20
CA SER A 507 -45.61 -20.29 11.51
C SER A 507 -44.24 -19.58 11.74
N LEU A 508 -43.17 -20.12 11.19
CA LEU A 508 -41.85 -19.47 11.24
C LEU A 508 -41.90 -18.09 10.57
N ILE A 509 -42.60 -17.97 9.43
CA ILE A 509 -42.71 -16.68 8.72
C ILE A 509 -43.77 -15.78 9.38
N ASP A 510 -44.90 -16.33 9.83
CA ASP A 510 -45.96 -15.54 10.48
C ASP A 510 -45.46 -14.88 11.76
N ASN A 511 -44.62 -15.58 12.55
CA ASN A 511 -44.04 -15.12 13.81
C ASN A 511 -42.74 -14.30 13.64
N LEU A 512 -42.28 -14.11 12.40
CA LEU A 512 -41.09 -13.29 12.16
C LEU A 512 -41.40 -11.81 12.45
N ASP A 513 -40.76 -11.25 13.43
CA ASP A 513 -40.86 -9.84 13.83
C ASP A 513 -39.49 -9.17 13.90
N ASP A 514 -39.44 -7.87 14.25
CA ASP A 514 -38.21 -7.12 14.29
C ASP A 514 -37.19 -7.56 15.34
N ASN A 515 -37.60 -8.39 16.30
CA ASN A 515 -36.74 -8.82 17.41
C ASN A 515 -36.41 -10.34 17.39
N SER A 516 -36.84 -11.07 16.37
CA SER A 516 -36.83 -12.54 16.35
C SER A 516 -35.49 -13.18 15.96
N ILE A 517 -34.44 -12.39 15.63
CA ILE A 517 -33.13 -12.93 15.21
C ILE A 517 -32.18 -12.97 16.38
N SER A 518 -31.69 -14.17 16.73
CA SER A 518 -30.63 -14.37 17.71
C SER A 518 -29.25 -14.35 17.04
N ASN A 519 -28.26 -13.85 17.77
CA ASN A 519 -26.87 -13.91 17.34
C ASN A 519 -26.29 -15.31 17.61
N GLY A 520 -26.38 -16.21 16.64
CA GLY A 520 -25.83 -17.57 16.68
C GLY A 520 -24.40 -17.66 16.14
N SER A 521 -23.85 -18.90 16.09
CA SER A 521 -22.64 -19.20 15.33
C SER A 521 -22.89 -18.98 13.81
N PHE A 522 -21.84 -19.05 13.00
CA PHE A 522 -21.97 -18.99 11.54
C PHE A 522 -22.94 -20.07 11.04
N GLU A 523 -22.78 -21.31 11.50
CA GLU A 523 -23.57 -22.47 11.09
C GLU A 523 -25.05 -22.30 11.49
N GLN A 524 -25.30 -21.85 12.71
CA GLN A 524 -26.66 -21.57 13.19
C GLN A 524 -27.33 -20.48 12.35
N ASN A 525 -26.62 -19.41 12.04
CA ASN A 525 -27.13 -18.33 11.19
C ASN A 525 -27.38 -18.81 9.74
N ALA A 526 -26.51 -19.66 9.19
CA ALA A 526 -26.72 -20.28 7.88
C ALA A 526 -27.95 -21.17 7.87
N ILE A 527 -28.16 -21.98 8.92
CA ILE A 527 -29.35 -22.81 9.09
C ILE A 527 -30.59 -21.93 9.12
N ASP A 528 -30.63 -20.87 9.91
CA ASP A 528 -31.76 -19.96 9.99
C ASP A 528 -32.09 -19.32 8.64
N LYS A 529 -31.11 -18.88 7.88
CA LYS A 529 -31.30 -18.35 6.52
C LYS A 529 -31.97 -19.38 5.59
N ILE A 530 -31.51 -20.63 5.64
CA ILE A 530 -32.08 -21.73 4.86
C ILE A 530 -33.56 -21.92 5.21
N PHE A 531 -33.88 -21.94 6.51
CA PHE A 531 -35.26 -22.15 6.95
C PHE A 531 -36.19 -20.98 6.63
N TYR A 532 -35.70 -19.74 6.79
CA TYR A 532 -36.46 -18.55 6.39
C TYR A 532 -36.71 -18.52 4.87
N MET A 533 -35.77 -18.90 4.04
CA MET A 533 -35.95 -18.97 2.58
C MET A 533 -36.92 -20.07 2.19
N THR A 534 -36.85 -21.25 2.83
CA THR A 534 -37.83 -22.33 2.61
C THR A 534 -39.19 -21.89 3.11
N GLY A 535 -39.25 -21.30 4.29
CA GLY A 535 -40.50 -20.84 4.88
C GLY A 535 -41.23 -19.81 4.04
N ILE A 536 -40.56 -18.78 3.53
CA ILE A 536 -41.20 -17.74 2.74
C ILE A 536 -41.75 -18.28 1.43
N ARG A 537 -41.14 -19.27 0.81
CA ARG A 537 -41.67 -19.94 -0.37
C ARG A 537 -42.99 -20.66 -0.04
N ILE A 538 -43.01 -21.48 1.00
CA ILE A 538 -44.23 -22.21 1.40
C ILE A 538 -45.30 -21.22 1.81
N TRP A 539 -44.96 -20.16 2.49
CA TRP A 539 -45.88 -19.10 2.88
C TRP A 539 -46.51 -18.40 1.69
N ILE A 540 -45.73 -18.03 0.64
CA ILE A 540 -46.26 -17.42 -0.60
C ILE A 540 -47.18 -18.40 -1.33
N GLU A 541 -46.82 -19.68 -1.42
CA GLU A 541 -47.68 -20.70 -2.05
C GLU A 541 -49.00 -20.84 -1.27
N LYS A 542 -48.97 -20.82 0.07
CA LYS A 542 -50.18 -20.77 0.90
C LYS A 542 -51.05 -19.57 0.53
N GLN A 543 -50.50 -18.39 0.35
CA GLN A 543 -51.28 -17.22 -0.06
C GLN A 543 -51.95 -17.41 -1.44
N PHE A 544 -51.27 -18.09 -2.38
CA PHE A 544 -51.89 -18.42 -3.67
C PHE A 544 -53.13 -19.30 -3.50
N TYR A 545 -53.11 -20.32 -2.63
CA TYR A 545 -54.24 -21.17 -2.35
C TYR A 545 -55.37 -20.45 -1.60
N LEU A 546 -55.03 -19.64 -0.61
CA LEU A 546 -56.00 -18.87 0.17
C LEU A 546 -56.77 -17.88 -0.69
N ASN A 547 -56.15 -17.25 -1.64
CA ASN A 547 -56.76 -16.28 -2.55
C ASN A 547 -57.42 -16.93 -3.77
N ASN A 548 -57.23 -18.24 -4.00
CA ASN A 548 -57.83 -19.01 -5.09
C ASN A 548 -58.25 -20.43 -4.60
N PRO A 549 -59.12 -20.53 -3.60
CA PRO A 549 -59.34 -21.76 -2.86
C PRO A 549 -59.95 -22.92 -3.70
N ASN A 550 -60.59 -22.61 -4.82
CA ASN A 550 -61.22 -23.61 -5.71
C ASN A 550 -60.36 -23.98 -6.91
N ASP A 551 -59.13 -23.48 -7.00
CA ASP A 551 -58.27 -23.68 -8.17
C ASP A 551 -57.29 -24.85 -7.96
N THR A 552 -57.72 -26.04 -8.34
CA THR A 552 -56.92 -27.28 -8.28
C THR A 552 -55.77 -27.28 -9.31
N SER A 553 -55.74 -26.33 -10.25
CA SER A 553 -54.74 -26.28 -11.32
C SER A 553 -53.35 -25.89 -10.80
N LEU A 554 -53.23 -25.43 -9.55
CA LEU A 554 -51.95 -25.13 -8.89
C LEU A 554 -51.25 -26.38 -8.39
N CYS A 555 -52.00 -27.44 -8.06
CA CYS A 555 -51.44 -28.66 -7.48
C CYS A 555 -50.38 -29.30 -8.38
N GLY A 556 -49.31 -29.77 -7.79
CA GLY A 556 -48.21 -30.45 -8.48
C GLY A 556 -47.35 -29.56 -9.40
N LYS A 557 -47.53 -28.25 -9.42
CA LYS A 557 -46.73 -27.34 -10.21
C LYS A 557 -45.52 -26.80 -9.44
N THR A 558 -44.41 -26.66 -10.13
CA THR A 558 -43.24 -25.93 -9.58
C THR A 558 -43.62 -24.48 -9.28
N PHE A 559 -42.90 -23.84 -8.35
CA PHE A 559 -43.17 -22.43 -8.00
C PHE A 559 -43.19 -21.52 -9.21
N GLY A 560 -42.25 -21.69 -10.16
CA GLY A 560 -42.23 -20.91 -11.40
C GLY A 560 -43.50 -21.09 -12.25
N LYS A 561 -44.01 -22.32 -12.33
CA LYS A 561 -45.28 -22.61 -13.05
C LYS A 561 -46.50 -22.08 -12.28
N LYS A 562 -46.51 -22.13 -10.96
CA LYS A 562 -47.55 -21.50 -10.12
C LYS A 562 -47.57 -19.98 -10.33
N LEU A 563 -46.37 -19.34 -10.32
CA LEU A 563 -46.24 -17.92 -10.60
C LEU A 563 -46.71 -17.54 -12.00
N GLU A 564 -46.36 -18.33 -13.02
CA GLU A 564 -46.79 -18.10 -14.40
C GLU A 564 -48.31 -18.33 -14.60
N TYR A 565 -48.88 -19.25 -13.85
CA TYR A 565 -50.32 -19.50 -13.83
C TYR A 565 -51.09 -18.34 -13.18
N MET A 566 -50.64 -17.84 -12.03
CA MET A 566 -51.25 -16.71 -11.32
C MET A 566 -51.12 -15.38 -12.07
N PHE A 567 -49.97 -15.16 -12.71
CA PHE A 567 -49.63 -13.92 -13.40
C PHE A 567 -49.16 -14.20 -14.83
N PRO A 568 -50.06 -14.67 -15.74
CA PRO A 568 -49.68 -14.97 -17.10
C PRO A 568 -49.27 -13.71 -17.86
N ARG A 569 -48.31 -13.82 -18.80
CA ARG A 569 -47.78 -12.68 -19.56
C ARG A 569 -48.82 -12.05 -20.49
N ASN A 570 -49.64 -12.89 -21.14
CA ASN A 570 -50.51 -12.51 -22.25
C ASN A 570 -51.98 -12.77 -21.95
N ALA A 571 -52.39 -12.94 -20.70
CA ALA A 571 -53.75 -13.19 -20.29
C ALA A 571 -54.09 -12.44 -19.00
N GLN A 572 -55.35 -12.39 -18.65
CA GLN A 572 -55.82 -11.81 -17.41
C GLN A 572 -55.18 -12.54 -16.20
N LYS A 573 -54.68 -11.79 -15.22
CA LYS A 573 -54.15 -12.37 -13.99
C LYS A 573 -55.24 -13.16 -13.26
N ARG A 574 -54.87 -14.28 -12.69
CA ARG A 574 -55.78 -15.12 -11.86
C ARG A 574 -55.59 -14.84 -10.36
N TRP A 575 -54.64 -14.00 -10.01
CA TRP A 575 -54.40 -13.57 -8.64
C TRP A 575 -55.54 -12.67 -8.15
N ASN A 576 -56.22 -13.09 -7.07
CA ASN A 576 -57.36 -12.38 -6.47
C ASN A 576 -57.02 -11.68 -5.15
N GLY A 577 -55.74 -11.73 -4.71
CA GLY A 577 -55.25 -11.01 -3.53
C GLY A 577 -54.79 -9.60 -3.84
N SER A 578 -53.99 -9.04 -2.97
CA SER A 578 -53.46 -7.67 -3.03
C SER A 578 -52.93 -7.28 -4.42
N GLU A 579 -53.27 -6.07 -4.87
CA GLU A 579 -52.81 -5.53 -6.15
C GLU A 579 -51.31 -5.22 -6.17
N ASN A 580 -50.69 -5.04 -5.00
CA ASN A 580 -49.27 -4.79 -4.84
C ASN A 580 -48.45 -6.03 -5.21
N VAL A 581 -49.03 -7.23 -5.14
CA VAL A 581 -48.40 -8.47 -5.59
C VAL A 581 -48.48 -8.58 -7.10
N THR A 582 -47.38 -8.31 -7.75
CA THR A 582 -47.26 -8.38 -9.21
C THR A 582 -46.28 -9.47 -9.64
N ARG A 583 -46.42 -9.94 -10.90
CA ARG A 583 -45.42 -10.86 -11.48
C ARG A 583 -44.02 -10.29 -11.43
N LYS A 584 -43.83 -9.00 -11.77
CA LYS A 584 -42.53 -8.32 -11.76
C LYS A 584 -41.90 -8.32 -10.36
N TYR A 585 -42.70 -8.00 -9.34
CA TYR A 585 -42.30 -8.02 -7.96
C TYR A 585 -41.80 -9.41 -7.52
N LEU A 586 -42.65 -10.45 -7.69
CA LEU A 586 -42.29 -11.82 -7.29
C LEU A 586 -41.10 -12.39 -8.10
N MET A 587 -40.95 -11.98 -9.36
CA MET A 587 -39.81 -12.37 -10.17
C MET A 587 -38.50 -11.72 -9.69
N SER A 588 -38.55 -10.51 -9.14
CA SER A 588 -37.36 -9.86 -8.52
C SER A 588 -36.92 -10.59 -7.27
N LYS A 589 -37.82 -11.24 -6.55
CA LYS A 589 -37.55 -12.03 -5.34
C LYS A 589 -37.30 -13.53 -5.63
N LYS A 590 -37.41 -13.95 -6.89
CA LYS A 590 -37.41 -15.37 -7.29
C LYS A 590 -36.13 -16.12 -6.86
N THR A 591 -34.99 -15.50 -6.90
CA THR A 591 -33.72 -16.14 -6.50
C THR A 591 -33.78 -16.55 -5.03
N MET A 592 -34.17 -15.65 -4.15
CA MET A 592 -34.35 -15.93 -2.74
C MET A 592 -35.38 -17.02 -2.46
N ILE A 593 -36.51 -16.98 -3.18
CA ILE A 593 -37.64 -17.88 -2.94
C ILE A 593 -37.41 -19.30 -3.48
N ASN A 594 -36.59 -19.46 -4.55
CA ASN A 594 -36.61 -20.71 -5.34
C ASN A 594 -35.25 -21.46 -5.37
N GLN A 595 -34.09 -20.82 -5.18
CA GLN A 595 -32.81 -21.47 -5.44
C GLN A 595 -32.48 -22.63 -4.50
N HIS A 596 -32.87 -22.55 -3.25
CA HIS A 596 -32.51 -23.53 -2.24
C HIS A 596 -33.29 -24.84 -2.29
N ASN A 597 -34.27 -24.96 -3.19
CA ASN A 597 -35.07 -26.17 -3.35
C ASN A 597 -34.57 -27.11 -4.46
N HIS A 598 -33.46 -26.79 -5.09
CA HIS A 598 -32.88 -27.57 -6.17
C HIS A 598 -31.42 -27.88 -5.83
N TYR A 599 -31.18 -28.85 -4.97
CA TYR A 599 -29.80 -29.27 -4.72
C TYR A 599 -29.53 -30.65 -5.29
N LYS A 600 -28.27 -30.91 -5.62
CA LYS A 600 -27.74 -32.20 -6.03
C LYS A 600 -26.51 -32.47 -5.18
N SER A 601 -26.35 -33.72 -4.77
CA SER A 601 -25.13 -34.22 -4.10
C SER A 601 -24.72 -33.47 -2.82
N GLN A 602 -25.58 -33.53 -1.75
CA GLN A 602 -25.29 -33.03 -0.38
C GLN A 602 -24.73 -31.62 -0.28
N ILE A 603 -24.50 -30.96 -1.38
CA ILE A 603 -24.07 -29.56 -1.47
C ILE A 603 -25.32 -28.73 -1.73
N LEU A 604 -25.71 -27.95 -0.75
CA LEU A 604 -26.75 -26.97 -0.94
C LEU A 604 -26.27 -25.90 -1.94
N PRO A 605 -26.98 -25.61 -3.03
CA PRO A 605 -26.61 -24.54 -3.95
C PRO A 605 -26.88 -23.17 -3.34
N PHE A 606 -26.47 -22.95 -2.08
CA PHE A 606 -26.86 -21.82 -1.27
C PHE A 606 -25.84 -20.67 -1.31
N ASN A 607 -25.20 -20.46 -2.41
CA ASN A 607 -24.43 -19.22 -2.58
C ASN A 607 -25.26 -17.98 -2.21
N TYR A 608 -26.59 -18.05 -2.38
CA TYR A 608 -27.47 -16.94 -2.02
C TYR A 608 -27.59 -16.71 -0.51
N ALA A 609 -27.66 -17.77 0.30
CA ALA A 609 -27.70 -17.63 1.77
C ALA A 609 -26.43 -16.98 2.34
N LEU A 610 -25.30 -17.12 1.67
CA LEU A 610 -24.04 -16.47 2.04
C LEU A 610 -23.89 -15.06 1.42
N ASN A 611 -24.69 -14.74 0.41
CA ASN A 611 -24.69 -13.44 -0.23
C ASN A 611 -25.73 -12.46 0.33
N ILE A 612 -26.41 -12.84 1.40
CA ILE A 612 -27.38 -12.00 2.10
C ILE A 612 -27.18 -12.12 3.61
N THR A 613 -27.23 -11.01 4.33
CA THR A 613 -27.20 -11.03 5.80
C THR A 613 -28.55 -11.45 6.38
N LEU A 614 -28.59 -11.86 7.65
CA LEU A 614 -29.84 -12.13 8.35
C LEU A 614 -30.77 -10.91 8.39
N ASP A 615 -30.22 -9.71 8.59
CA ASP A 615 -30.98 -8.46 8.60
C ASP A 615 -31.62 -8.18 7.23
N GLU A 616 -30.85 -8.36 6.16
CA GLU A 616 -31.36 -8.14 4.80
C GLU A 616 -32.44 -9.17 4.45
N LEU A 617 -32.19 -10.45 4.74
CA LEU A 617 -33.16 -11.53 4.51
C LEU A 617 -34.47 -11.26 5.25
N LYS A 618 -34.40 -10.90 6.51
CA LYS A 618 -35.55 -10.54 7.33
C LYS A 618 -36.31 -9.37 6.73
N LYS A 619 -35.61 -8.29 6.38
CA LYS A 619 -36.22 -7.11 5.73
C LYS A 619 -36.91 -7.48 4.44
N GLU A 620 -36.31 -8.35 3.61
CA GLU A 620 -36.90 -8.84 2.38
C GLU A 620 -38.16 -9.67 2.65
N ILE A 621 -38.19 -10.53 3.67
CA ILE A 621 -39.34 -11.32 4.07
C ILE A 621 -40.48 -10.43 4.58
N LEU A 622 -40.18 -9.45 5.43
CA LEU A 622 -41.18 -8.51 5.93
C LEU A 622 -41.75 -7.64 4.79
N ASP A 623 -40.91 -7.21 3.83
CA ASP A 623 -41.34 -6.53 2.60
C ASP A 623 -42.31 -7.39 1.79
N ILE A 624 -42.03 -8.69 1.60
CA ILE A 624 -42.93 -9.62 0.94
C ILE A 624 -44.26 -9.73 1.71
N LYS A 625 -44.23 -9.95 3.04
CA LYS A 625 -45.45 -10.02 3.87
C LYS A 625 -46.29 -8.76 3.71
N SER A 626 -45.70 -7.58 3.73
CA SER A 626 -46.42 -6.31 3.58
C SER A 626 -47.12 -6.18 2.24
N HIS A 627 -46.51 -6.66 1.13
CA HIS A 627 -47.15 -6.65 -0.20
C HIS A 627 -48.38 -7.58 -0.30
N PHE A 628 -48.43 -8.64 0.50
CA PHE A 628 -49.56 -9.55 0.56
C PHE A 628 -50.65 -9.13 1.56
N ALA A 629 -50.36 -8.18 2.44
CA ALA A 629 -51.24 -7.82 3.56
C ALA A 629 -52.40 -6.86 3.17
N ASP A 630 -52.37 -6.24 1.99
CA ASP A 630 -53.39 -5.26 1.57
C ASP A 630 -54.64 -6.00 1.00
#